data_3b9bcb264d1e9612ec9f294a4de6b0cf
#
_entry.id   3b9bcb264d1e9612ec9f294a4de6b0cf
#
_cell.length_a   1.000
_cell.length_b   1.000
_cell.length_c   1.000
_cell.angle_alpha   90.00
_cell.angle_beta   90.00
_cell.angle_gamma   90.00
#
_symmetry.space_group_name_H-M   'P 1'
#
loop_
_entity.id
_entity.type
_entity.pdbx_description
1 polymer ?
#
loop_
_entity_poly.entity_id
_entity_poly.type
_entity_poly.pdbx_seq_one_letter_code
_entity_poly.pdbx_strand_id
1 'polypeptide(L)'
;MNHPYVSYLKIEEKKLAQQFADKHELTFASPRQIRIKKGSKLVIWITKDKILLQDLDDKNSKPFFLNFHLLEKEKSDRGLLKKCFSKFDRSCKVFDLTAGFCQDAYCIANMGFEVIAYEKESWLFEFTKSCMNFSKKENLKLINLNSLEALNAFTQKDILFVDPMFE
;
A
#
# COMPACT_ATOMS: atom_id res chain seq x y z
N MET A 1 10.00 -12.33 -1.67
CA MET A 1 10.10 -11.18 -0.72
C MET A 1 10.29 -11.69 0.70
N ASN A 2 11.23 -11.12 1.44
CA ASN A 2 11.31 -11.39 2.87
C ASN A 2 10.12 -10.71 3.56
N HIS A 3 9.29 -11.49 4.25
CA HIS A 3 8.15 -10.94 5.00
C HIS A 3 8.62 -9.95 6.08
N PRO A 4 7.91 -8.84 6.26
CA PRO A 4 8.26 -7.87 7.31
C PRO A 4 8.07 -8.47 8.70
N TYR A 5 8.81 -7.93 9.66
CA TYR A 5 8.53 -8.16 11.07
C TYR A 5 7.41 -7.24 11.56
N VAL A 6 6.62 -7.72 12.52
CA VAL A 6 5.62 -6.89 13.19
C VAL A 6 6.09 -6.58 14.60
N SER A 7 5.98 -5.31 15.00
CA SER A 7 6.38 -4.84 16.31
C SER A 7 5.50 -3.69 16.81
N TYR A 8 5.86 -3.14 17.95
CA TYR A 8 5.14 -2.05 18.63
C TYR A 8 6.12 -0.95 19.06
N LEU A 9 5.65 0.27 19.17
CA LEU A 9 6.43 1.40 19.70
C LEU A 9 6.31 1.54 21.21
N LYS A 10 5.10 1.30 21.75
CA LYS A 10 4.80 1.36 23.19
C LYS A 10 4.33 0.01 23.69
N ILE A 11 4.64 -0.30 24.95
CA ILE A 11 4.35 -1.63 25.51
C ILE A 11 2.86 -1.99 25.53
N GLU A 12 1.98 -1.01 25.70
CA GLU A 12 0.53 -1.16 25.66
C GLU A 12 0.00 -1.61 24.29
N GLU A 13 0.77 -1.38 23.24
CA GLU A 13 0.44 -1.76 21.85
C GLU A 13 0.87 -3.19 21.49
N LYS A 14 1.61 -3.86 22.39
CA LYS A 14 2.15 -5.21 22.16
C LYS A 14 1.08 -6.22 21.76
N LYS A 15 -0.08 -6.20 22.45
CA LYS A 15 -1.18 -7.14 22.15
C LYS A 15 -1.75 -6.90 20.74
N LEU A 16 -1.93 -5.64 20.34
CA LEU A 16 -2.40 -5.29 18.99
C LEU A 16 -1.40 -5.75 17.92
N ALA A 17 -0.11 -5.53 18.16
CA ALA A 17 0.94 -5.95 17.23
C ALA A 17 0.99 -7.49 17.09
N GLN A 18 0.83 -8.24 18.19
CA GLN A 18 0.75 -9.69 18.12
C GLN A 18 -0.47 -10.16 17.31
N GLN A 19 -1.64 -9.58 17.58
CA GLN A 19 -2.87 -9.91 16.84
C GLN A 19 -2.75 -9.61 15.35
N PHE A 20 -2.09 -8.50 15.00
CA PHE A 20 -1.84 -8.17 13.60
C PHE A 20 -0.90 -9.19 12.95
N ALA A 21 0.18 -9.56 13.64
CA ALA A 21 1.12 -10.58 13.14
C ALA A 21 0.42 -11.92 12.90
N ASP A 22 -0.37 -12.39 13.86
CA ASP A 22 -1.11 -13.65 13.77
C ASP A 22 -2.12 -13.63 12.60
N LYS A 23 -2.86 -12.52 12.46
CA LYS A 23 -3.85 -12.34 11.36
C LYS A 23 -3.22 -12.42 9.97
N HIS A 24 -2.00 -11.91 9.80
CA HIS A 24 -1.34 -11.80 8.51
C HIS A 24 -0.19 -12.81 8.33
N GLU A 25 -0.10 -13.80 9.24
CA GLU A 25 0.94 -14.85 9.21
C GLU A 25 2.37 -14.30 9.19
N LEU A 26 2.57 -13.18 9.90
CA LEU A 26 3.86 -12.50 9.98
C LEU A 26 4.60 -12.81 11.27
N THR A 27 5.91 -12.63 11.26
CA THR A 27 6.72 -12.82 12.45
C THR A 27 6.61 -11.63 13.40
N PHE A 28 6.03 -11.86 14.59
CA PHE A 28 6.09 -10.90 15.68
C PHE A 28 7.49 -10.90 16.32
N ALA A 29 8.01 -9.70 16.60
CA ALA A 29 9.25 -9.52 17.34
C ALA A 29 9.19 -8.27 18.22
N SER A 30 9.71 -8.35 19.44
CA SER A 30 9.84 -7.15 20.27
C SER A 30 10.85 -6.16 19.68
N PRO A 31 10.80 -4.86 20.01
CA PRO A 31 11.77 -3.87 19.52
C PRO A 31 13.22 -4.24 19.82
N ARG A 32 13.48 -4.91 20.96
CA ARG A 32 14.82 -5.40 21.31
C ARG A 32 15.28 -6.53 20.38
N GLN A 33 14.38 -7.47 20.06
CA GLN A 33 14.70 -8.58 19.15
C GLN A 33 14.98 -8.10 17.74
N ILE A 34 14.22 -7.12 17.23
CA ILE A 34 14.41 -6.54 15.90
C ILE A 34 15.82 -5.95 15.74
N ARG A 35 16.33 -5.25 16.77
CA ARG A 35 17.68 -4.64 16.74
C ARG A 35 18.82 -5.69 16.63
N ILE A 36 18.56 -6.92 17.05
CA ILE A 36 19.57 -7.99 17.11
C ILE A 36 19.47 -8.93 15.91
N LYS A 37 18.28 -9.03 15.28
CA LYS A 37 18.05 -9.98 14.18
C LYS A 37 18.81 -9.57 12.92
N LYS A 38 19.40 -10.58 12.28
CA LYS A 38 19.92 -10.51 10.90
C LYS A 38 18.82 -11.01 9.96
N GLY A 39 18.59 -10.35 8.86
CA GLY A 39 17.57 -10.74 7.87
C GLY A 39 16.78 -9.53 7.40
N SER A 40 15.55 -9.76 6.90
CA SER A 40 14.68 -8.67 6.45
C SER A 40 14.56 -7.60 7.53
N LYS A 41 14.81 -6.37 7.12
CA LYS A 41 14.79 -5.23 8.03
C LYS A 41 13.55 -4.36 7.82
N LEU A 42 12.60 -4.84 7.03
CA LEU A 42 11.31 -4.19 6.92
C LEU A 42 10.48 -4.50 8.17
N VAL A 43 10.00 -3.46 8.84
CA VAL A 43 9.25 -3.56 10.09
C VAL A 43 7.93 -2.82 9.99
N ILE A 44 6.86 -3.50 10.36
CA ILE A 44 5.54 -2.92 10.57
C ILE A 44 5.41 -2.59 12.05
N TRP A 45 5.29 -1.31 12.36
CA TRP A 45 5.06 -0.81 13.71
C TRP A 45 3.56 -0.60 13.91
N ILE A 46 2.97 -1.34 14.83
CA ILE A 46 1.57 -1.17 15.19
C ILE A 46 1.47 -0.18 16.33
N THR A 47 0.64 0.82 16.15
CA THR A 47 0.24 1.76 17.18
C THR A 47 -1.27 1.69 17.39
N LYS A 48 -1.77 2.38 18.42
CA LYS A 48 -3.21 2.44 18.69
C LYS A 48 -4.00 3.04 17.52
N ASP A 49 -3.40 4.00 16.81
CA ASP A 49 -4.11 4.81 15.81
C ASP A 49 -3.65 4.55 14.37
N LYS A 50 -2.45 3.99 14.18
CA LYS A 50 -1.83 3.88 12.85
C LYS A 50 -0.98 2.62 12.72
N ILE A 51 -0.85 2.17 11.49
CA ILE A 51 0.15 1.20 11.06
C ILE A 51 1.27 2.00 10.40
N LEU A 52 2.52 1.82 10.86
CA LEU A 52 3.69 2.50 10.30
C LEU A 52 4.61 1.46 9.68
N LEU A 53 5.34 1.85 8.65
CA LEU A 53 6.33 1.00 7.99
C LEU A 53 7.72 1.62 8.13
N GLN A 54 8.75 0.80 8.29
CA GLN A 54 10.13 1.27 8.38
C GLN A 54 11.07 0.26 7.74
N ASP A 55 11.96 0.75 6.88
CA ASP A 55 13.10 0.00 6.39
C ASP A 55 14.30 0.26 7.29
N LEU A 56 14.75 -0.75 8.03
CA LEU A 56 15.92 -0.64 8.91
C LEU A 56 17.25 -0.89 8.19
N ASP A 57 17.24 -1.23 6.89
CA ASP A 57 18.47 -1.26 6.08
C ASP A 57 18.96 0.16 5.80
N ASP A 58 18.05 1.11 5.68
CA ASP A 58 18.40 2.52 5.70
C ASP A 58 18.54 3.02 7.14
N LYS A 59 19.78 3.32 7.54
CA LYS A 59 20.12 3.83 8.88
C LYS A 59 19.43 5.14 9.24
N ASN A 60 18.99 5.91 8.25
CA ASN A 60 18.29 7.17 8.42
C ASN A 60 16.75 7.01 8.38
N SER A 61 16.26 5.81 8.07
CA SER A 61 14.84 5.52 8.00
C SER A 61 14.17 5.74 9.35
N LYS A 62 13.00 6.37 9.28
CA LYS A 62 12.08 6.52 10.42
C LYS A 62 10.78 5.80 10.10
N PRO A 63 10.03 5.32 11.10
CA PRO A 63 8.69 4.82 10.86
C PRO A 63 7.87 5.85 10.08
N PHE A 64 7.34 5.47 8.93
CA PHE A 64 6.58 6.36 8.08
C PHE A 64 5.13 5.90 7.92
N PHE A 65 4.30 6.85 7.57
CA PHE A 65 2.90 6.69 7.23
C PHE A 65 2.65 7.45 5.93
N LEU A 66 2.01 6.80 4.96
CA LEU A 66 1.72 7.45 3.67
C LEU A 66 0.66 8.54 3.84
N ASN A 67 1.02 9.74 3.43
CA ASN A 67 0.08 10.86 3.39
C ASN A 67 -0.34 11.16 1.95
N PHE A 68 -1.48 10.62 1.55
CA PHE A 68 -2.00 10.78 0.19
C PHE A 68 -2.30 12.25 -0.19
N HIS A 69 -2.57 13.14 0.77
CA HIS A 69 -2.72 14.56 0.47
C HIS A 69 -1.43 15.23 -0.03
N LEU A 70 -0.26 14.72 0.36
CA LEU A 70 1.00 15.22 -0.17
C LEU A 70 1.17 14.84 -1.63
N LEU A 71 0.64 13.69 -2.05
CA LEU A 71 0.69 13.24 -3.44
C LEU A 71 -0.11 14.14 -4.39
N GLU A 72 -1.11 14.85 -3.88
CA GLU A 72 -1.87 15.84 -4.68
C GLU A 72 -1.05 17.09 -5.00
N LYS A 73 -0.08 17.42 -4.15
CA LYS A 73 0.76 18.63 -4.26
C LYS A 73 2.02 18.41 -5.07
N GLU A 74 2.50 17.18 -5.16
CA GLU A 74 3.70 16.83 -5.93
C GLU A 74 3.41 16.82 -7.42
N LYS A 75 3.78 17.90 -8.09
CA LYS A 75 3.50 18.13 -9.53
C LYS A 75 4.51 17.46 -10.47
N SER A 76 5.71 17.08 -10.01
CA SER A 76 6.85 16.85 -10.89
C SER A 76 6.99 15.45 -11.46
N ASP A 77 6.84 14.38 -10.67
CA ASP A 77 7.26 13.05 -11.11
C ASP A 77 6.19 12.22 -11.85
N ARG A 78 4.97 12.71 -11.92
CA ARG A 78 3.82 11.99 -12.50
C ARG A 78 3.38 12.51 -13.86
N GLY A 79 4.21 13.32 -14.49
CA GLY A 79 3.94 13.85 -15.84
C GLY A 79 3.74 12.74 -16.87
N LEU A 80 4.50 11.64 -16.75
CA LEU A 80 4.38 10.48 -17.64
C LEU A 80 3.03 9.77 -17.46
N LEU A 81 2.64 9.46 -16.21
CA LEU A 81 1.36 8.84 -15.90
C LEU A 81 0.19 9.69 -16.43
N LYS A 82 0.20 10.99 -16.17
CA LYS A 82 -0.80 11.93 -16.73
C LYS A 82 -0.84 11.91 -18.24
N LYS A 83 0.33 11.90 -18.90
CA LYS A 83 0.44 11.84 -20.36
C LYS A 83 -0.12 10.55 -20.94
N CYS A 84 0.14 9.41 -20.29
CA CYS A 84 -0.42 8.11 -20.70
C CYS A 84 -1.95 8.13 -20.58
N PHE A 85 -2.48 8.58 -19.46
CA PHE A 85 -3.92 8.56 -19.18
C PHE A 85 -4.71 9.67 -19.88
N SER A 86 -4.05 10.73 -20.38
CA SER A 86 -4.73 11.83 -21.11
C SER A 86 -5.43 11.39 -22.40
N LYS A 87 -5.06 10.22 -22.94
CA LYS A 87 -5.60 9.68 -24.19
C LYS A 87 -6.90 8.89 -24.00
N PHE A 88 -7.26 8.56 -22.77
CA PHE A 88 -8.41 7.73 -22.46
C PHE A 88 -9.61 8.57 -22.04
N ASP A 89 -10.81 8.09 -22.37
CA ASP A 89 -12.06 8.65 -21.90
C ASP A 89 -12.21 8.39 -20.38
N ARG A 90 -12.68 9.38 -19.65
CA ARG A 90 -12.89 9.31 -18.19
C ARG A 90 -14.04 8.37 -17.79
N SER A 91 -14.88 7.96 -18.72
CA SER A 91 -15.91 6.96 -18.51
C SER A 91 -15.35 5.53 -18.42
N CYS A 92 -14.10 5.30 -18.87
CA CYS A 92 -13.43 4.02 -18.73
C CYS A 92 -13.09 3.77 -17.25
N LYS A 93 -13.30 2.53 -16.79
CA LYS A 93 -12.76 2.09 -15.49
C LYS A 93 -11.30 1.70 -15.63
N VAL A 94 -10.54 1.99 -14.59
CA VAL A 94 -9.14 1.57 -14.50
C VAL A 94 -8.99 0.50 -13.43
N PHE A 95 -8.38 -0.60 -13.80
CA PHE A 95 -8.03 -1.68 -12.88
C PHE A 95 -6.51 -1.69 -12.68
N ASP A 96 -6.06 -1.30 -11.49
CA ASP A 96 -4.67 -1.43 -11.09
C ASP A 96 -4.47 -2.84 -10.51
N LEU A 97 -3.73 -3.67 -11.25
CA LEU A 97 -3.52 -5.09 -10.93
C LEU A 97 -2.37 -5.30 -9.95
N THR A 98 -1.63 -4.26 -9.61
CA THR A 98 -0.40 -4.31 -8.80
C THR A 98 -0.31 -3.13 -7.83
N ALA A 99 -1.39 -2.90 -7.09
CA ALA A 99 -1.60 -1.65 -6.33
C ALA A 99 -0.48 -1.27 -5.36
N GLY A 100 0.16 -2.23 -4.68
CA GLY A 100 1.20 -1.95 -3.71
C GLY A 100 0.77 -0.90 -2.69
N PHE A 101 1.48 0.24 -2.65
CA PHE A 101 1.12 1.39 -1.83
C PHE A 101 -0.04 2.23 -2.41
N CYS A 102 -0.64 1.82 -3.52
CA CYS A 102 -1.79 2.47 -4.15
C CYS A 102 -1.56 3.94 -4.56
N GLN A 103 -0.30 4.34 -4.75
CA GLN A 103 0.04 5.74 -5.06
C GLN A 103 -0.38 6.12 -6.48
N ASP A 104 -0.13 5.25 -7.45
CA ASP A 104 -0.49 5.49 -8.85
C ASP A 104 -2.00 5.40 -9.06
N ALA A 105 -2.66 4.39 -8.46
CA ALA A 105 -4.12 4.30 -8.45
C ALA A 105 -4.77 5.58 -7.87
N TYR A 106 -4.22 6.12 -6.78
CA TYR A 106 -4.68 7.38 -6.20
C TYR A 106 -4.53 8.56 -7.16
N CYS A 107 -3.42 8.59 -7.89
CA CYS A 107 -3.18 9.65 -8.88
C CYS A 107 -4.07 9.53 -10.10
N ILE A 108 -4.34 8.30 -10.57
CA ILE A 108 -5.27 8.04 -11.66
C ILE A 108 -6.70 8.45 -11.24
N ALA A 109 -7.09 8.14 -10.01
CA ALA A 109 -8.37 8.59 -9.45
C ALA A 109 -8.47 10.13 -9.37
N ASN A 110 -7.36 10.83 -9.06
CA ASN A 110 -7.29 12.30 -9.09
C ASN A 110 -7.45 12.88 -10.50
N MET A 111 -7.21 12.09 -11.54
CA MET A 111 -7.48 12.49 -12.94
C MET A 111 -8.95 12.32 -13.34
N GLY A 112 -9.80 11.82 -12.44
CA GLY A 112 -11.24 11.67 -12.64
C GLY A 112 -11.68 10.28 -13.14
N PHE A 113 -10.80 9.28 -13.14
CA PHE A 113 -11.20 7.90 -13.44
C PHE A 113 -11.83 7.21 -12.22
N GLU A 114 -12.74 6.26 -12.46
CA GLU A 114 -13.09 5.24 -11.48
C GLU A 114 -11.96 4.20 -11.45
N VAL A 115 -11.38 3.94 -10.28
CA VAL A 115 -10.23 3.06 -10.12
C VAL A 115 -10.55 1.94 -9.14
N ILE A 116 -10.25 0.70 -9.55
CA ILE A 116 -10.26 -0.48 -8.70
C ILE A 116 -8.84 -1.02 -8.64
N ALA A 117 -8.26 -1.04 -7.46
CA ALA A 117 -6.87 -1.43 -7.22
C ALA A 117 -6.82 -2.73 -6.43
N TYR A 118 -6.00 -3.68 -6.88
CA TYR A 118 -5.85 -5.00 -6.25
C TYR A 118 -4.48 -5.13 -5.58
N GLU A 119 -4.48 -5.55 -4.32
CA GLU A 119 -3.29 -5.89 -3.56
C GLU A 119 -3.46 -7.28 -2.94
N LYS A 120 -2.55 -8.21 -3.29
CA LYS A 120 -2.61 -9.60 -2.82
C LYS A 120 -2.07 -9.79 -1.40
N GLU A 121 -1.04 -9.01 -1.02
CA GLU A 121 -0.42 -9.09 0.29
C GLU A 121 -1.32 -8.45 1.34
N SER A 122 -1.91 -9.26 2.22
CA SER A 122 -2.93 -8.82 3.17
C SER A 122 -2.40 -7.76 4.15
N TRP A 123 -1.15 -7.84 4.57
CA TRP A 123 -0.52 -6.85 5.44
C TRP A 123 -0.31 -5.49 4.74
N LEU A 124 0.07 -5.52 3.44
CA LEU A 124 0.28 -4.32 2.64
C LEU A 124 -1.05 -3.63 2.34
N PHE A 125 -2.08 -4.43 2.02
CA PHE A 125 -3.45 -3.94 1.90
C PHE A 125 -3.90 -3.20 3.17
N GLU A 126 -3.73 -3.79 4.36
CA GLU A 126 -4.15 -3.17 5.62
C GLU A 126 -3.34 -1.90 5.94
N PHE A 127 -2.03 -1.90 5.69
CA PHE A 127 -1.20 -0.71 5.80
C PHE A 127 -1.71 0.41 4.89
N THR A 128 -1.87 0.13 3.60
CA THR A 128 -2.31 1.09 2.58
C THR A 128 -3.71 1.61 2.89
N LYS A 129 -4.64 0.72 3.24
CA LYS A 129 -6.00 1.08 3.66
C LYS A 129 -6.02 1.99 4.88
N SER A 130 -5.17 1.71 5.88
CA SER A 130 -4.98 2.56 7.06
C SER A 130 -4.53 3.97 6.67
N CYS A 131 -3.63 4.08 5.69
CA CYS A 131 -3.18 5.37 5.15
C CYS A 131 -4.30 6.11 4.38
N MET A 132 -5.08 5.38 3.57
CA MET A 132 -6.18 5.94 2.77
C MET A 132 -7.35 6.45 3.61
N ASN A 133 -7.58 5.92 4.82
CA ASN A 133 -8.65 6.38 5.70
C ASN A 133 -8.59 7.88 6.03
N PHE A 134 -7.42 8.50 5.89
CA PHE A 134 -7.21 9.93 6.09
C PHE A 134 -7.40 10.76 4.80
N SER A 135 -7.58 10.10 3.64
CA SER A 135 -7.70 10.75 2.32
C SER A 135 -8.71 10.00 1.47
N LYS A 136 -9.97 9.96 1.92
CA LYS A 136 -11.03 9.22 1.23
C LYS A 136 -11.23 9.74 -0.19
N LYS A 137 -11.23 8.81 -1.16
CA LYS A 137 -11.58 9.04 -2.56
C LYS A 137 -12.75 8.13 -2.92
N GLU A 138 -13.88 8.71 -3.29
CA GLU A 138 -15.09 7.94 -3.65
C GLU A 138 -14.90 7.10 -4.91
N ASN A 139 -14.07 7.59 -5.83
CA ASN A 139 -13.78 6.95 -7.10
C ASN A 139 -12.53 6.03 -7.07
N LEU A 140 -12.04 5.67 -5.87
CA LEU A 140 -10.94 4.72 -5.68
C LEU A 140 -11.34 3.63 -4.70
N LYS A 141 -11.28 2.37 -5.14
CA LYS A 141 -11.54 1.19 -4.32
C LYS A 141 -10.30 0.30 -4.27
N LEU A 142 -9.75 0.06 -3.08
CA LEU A 142 -8.69 -0.91 -2.85
C LEU A 142 -9.31 -2.24 -2.38
N ILE A 143 -8.88 -3.35 -2.98
CA ILE A 143 -9.38 -4.72 -2.72
C ILE A 143 -8.21 -5.63 -2.40
N ASN A 144 -8.32 -6.39 -1.30
CA ASN A 144 -7.36 -7.44 -0.99
C ASN A 144 -7.71 -8.71 -1.78
N LEU A 145 -7.09 -8.85 -2.92
CA LEU A 145 -7.30 -9.99 -3.82
C LEU A 145 -6.08 -10.14 -4.74
N ASN A 146 -5.76 -11.36 -5.12
CA ASN A 146 -4.86 -11.59 -6.25
C ASN A 146 -5.59 -11.18 -7.54
N SER A 147 -5.05 -10.20 -8.26
CA SER A 147 -5.66 -9.66 -9.49
C SER A 147 -5.93 -10.72 -10.57
N LEU A 148 -5.16 -11.82 -10.57
CA LEU A 148 -5.40 -12.95 -11.48
C LEU A 148 -6.76 -13.64 -11.24
N GLU A 149 -7.31 -13.56 -10.03
CA GLU A 149 -8.62 -14.10 -9.70
C GLU A 149 -9.77 -13.22 -10.23
N ALA A 150 -9.47 -11.96 -10.57
CA ALA A 150 -10.42 -10.99 -11.07
C ALA A 150 -10.46 -10.87 -12.60
N LEU A 151 -9.69 -11.66 -13.34
CA LEU A 151 -9.55 -11.51 -14.80
C LEU A 151 -10.88 -11.56 -15.58
N ASN A 152 -11.86 -12.32 -15.09
CA ASN A 152 -13.18 -12.44 -15.73
C ASN A 152 -14.08 -11.21 -15.49
N ALA A 153 -13.68 -10.27 -14.62
CA ALA A 153 -14.46 -9.07 -14.32
C ALA A 153 -14.16 -7.91 -15.30
N PHE A 154 -13.13 -8.04 -16.15
CA PHE A 154 -12.69 -6.98 -17.05
C PHE A 154 -13.41 -7.05 -18.39
N THR A 155 -13.65 -5.90 -18.99
CA THR A 155 -14.25 -5.77 -20.31
C THR A 155 -13.28 -5.09 -21.29
N GLN A 156 -13.57 -5.14 -22.59
CA GLN A 156 -12.74 -4.48 -23.62
C GLN A 156 -12.69 -2.94 -23.49
N LYS A 157 -13.59 -2.35 -22.69
CA LYS A 157 -13.62 -0.90 -22.45
C LYS A 157 -12.80 -0.46 -21.25
N ASP A 158 -12.32 -1.43 -20.47
CA ASP A 158 -11.58 -1.16 -19.25
C ASP A 158 -10.10 -0.96 -19.54
N ILE A 159 -9.44 -0.19 -18.70
CA ILE A 159 -7.99 0.04 -18.74
C ILE A 159 -7.35 -0.83 -17.68
N LEU A 160 -6.44 -1.70 -18.09
CA LEU A 160 -5.63 -2.49 -17.16
C LEU A 160 -4.29 -1.78 -16.97
N PHE A 161 -4.01 -1.40 -15.73
CA PHE A 161 -2.75 -0.81 -15.31
C PHE A 161 -1.93 -1.85 -14.55
N VAL A 162 -0.67 -2.03 -14.96
CA VAL A 162 0.23 -3.02 -14.37
C VAL A 162 1.60 -2.38 -14.22
N ASP A 163 2.02 -2.20 -12.99
CA ASP A 163 3.35 -1.67 -12.65
C ASP A 163 3.96 -2.53 -11.53
N PRO A 164 4.42 -3.75 -11.85
CA PRO A 164 4.98 -4.64 -10.85
C PRO A 164 6.31 -4.10 -10.34
N MET A 165 6.51 -4.14 -9.02
CA MET A 165 7.82 -3.92 -8.43
C MET A 165 8.70 -5.12 -8.80
N PHE A 166 9.74 -4.87 -9.58
CA PHE A 166 10.80 -5.86 -9.86
C PHE A 166 11.77 -5.91 -8.68
N GLU A 167 12.19 -7.13 -8.34
CA GLU A 167 13.28 -7.37 -7.37
C GLU A 167 14.65 -7.12 -8.01
#